data_59dbc4c0d24fa77897c04c1de13d266b
#
_entry.id   59dbc4c0d24fa77897c04c1de13d266b
#
_cell.length_a   1.000
_cell.length_b   1.000
_cell.length_c   1.000
_cell.angle_alpha   90.00
_cell.angle_beta   90.00
_cell.angle_gamma   90.00
#
_symmetry.space_group_name_H-M   'P 1'
#
loop_
_entity.id
_entity.type
_entity.pdbx_description
1 polymer ?
#
loop_
_entity_poly.entity_id
_entity_poly.type
_entity_poly.pdbx_seq_one_letter_code
_entity_poly.pdbx_strand_id
1 'polypeptide(L)'
;HGPAIGCVIDGCPPGMSLSEADIQHDLDRRRPGTSRHVTQRNEPDQVQILSGVYEGKTTGTPIALLIQNTDQRSKDYGNILQTFRPGHADYTYFQKFGIRDPRGGGRSSARLTAPTVAAGAVAKKWLKEKYGTTFYGCMTQIGELPIPFESWDHVGHNPFYAPCADVQAFEDYMDSLRKAGDSCGARIRVVASGMPVGLGQPIYDRLDANIAYAMMGLNAVKGVEIGAGFASVAQRGTTHGDSLTPQGFATNNAGGILGGISTGQDLDVSIAIKPTSSILSPRDSIDQNSQPTEVVTKGRHDPCVGIRATPIAEALLALVVMDHALLHRAQCGDVHVAMPAIPGHIGA
;
A
#
# COMPACT_ATOMS: atom_id res chain seq x y z
N HIS A 1 16.10 -0.71 14.07
CA HIS A 1 15.54 -0.41 15.40
C HIS A 1 16.11 0.91 15.97
N GLY A 2 15.80 2.02 15.31
CA GLY A 2 16.09 3.36 15.85
C GLY A 2 15.05 3.80 16.89
N PRO A 3 15.26 4.94 17.55
CA PRO A 3 14.32 5.48 18.54
C PRO A 3 12.99 5.91 17.93
N ALA A 4 12.99 6.29 16.67
CA ALA A 4 11.82 6.75 15.94
C ALA A 4 11.95 6.48 14.44
N ILE A 5 10.84 6.60 13.75
CA ILE A 5 10.74 6.62 12.28
C ILE A 5 9.98 7.87 11.87
N GLY A 6 10.19 8.34 10.65
CA GLY A 6 9.52 9.54 10.18
C GLY A 6 9.69 9.75 8.68
N CYS A 7 9.09 10.80 8.19
CA CYS A 7 9.23 11.27 6.81
C CYS A 7 9.15 12.79 6.75
N VAL A 8 9.55 13.32 5.61
CA VAL A 8 9.32 14.73 5.26
C VAL A 8 8.49 14.76 3.98
N ILE A 9 7.39 15.49 4.03
CA ILE A 9 6.51 15.74 2.88
C ILE A 9 6.87 17.13 2.33
N ASP A 10 7.26 17.17 1.07
CA ASP A 10 7.49 18.41 0.34
C ASP A 10 6.43 18.60 -0.75
N GLY A 11 6.08 19.84 -1.07
CA GLY A 11 5.11 20.18 -2.10
C GLY A 11 3.63 20.16 -1.66
N CYS A 12 3.33 19.94 -0.39
CA CYS A 12 1.95 20.07 0.09
C CYS A 12 1.46 21.52 -0.05
N PRO A 13 0.33 21.77 -0.75
CA PRO A 13 -0.19 23.13 -0.90
C PRO A 13 -0.54 23.78 0.43
N PRO A 14 -0.39 25.11 0.56
CA PRO A 14 -0.72 25.83 1.78
C PRO A 14 -2.24 25.97 2.00
N GLY A 15 -2.63 26.21 3.24
CA GLY A 15 -3.99 26.61 3.62
C GLY A 15 -4.94 25.46 3.92
N MET A 16 -4.51 24.19 3.81
CA MET A 16 -5.32 23.05 4.22
C MET A 16 -5.28 22.91 5.75
N SER A 17 -6.43 22.70 6.39
CA SER A 17 -6.48 22.34 7.81
C SER A 17 -5.86 20.97 8.00
N LEU A 18 -4.90 20.85 8.91
CA LEU A 18 -4.20 19.59 9.18
C LEU A 18 -3.82 19.50 10.65
N SER A 19 -4.17 18.37 11.25
CA SER A 19 -3.77 17.97 12.60
C SER A 19 -3.31 16.53 12.62
N GLU A 20 -2.69 16.10 13.73
CA GLU A 20 -2.31 14.70 13.94
C GLU A 20 -3.51 13.76 13.85
N ALA A 21 -4.70 14.18 14.29
CA ALA A 21 -5.92 13.37 14.22
C ALA A 21 -6.29 13.00 12.77
N ASP A 22 -6.07 13.89 11.81
CA ASP A 22 -6.33 13.63 10.39
C ASP A 22 -5.45 12.51 9.83
N ILE A 23 -4.26 12.33 10.38
CA ILE A 23 -3.27 11.33 9.98
C ILE A 23 -3.44 10.03 10.77
N GLN A 24 -3.74 10.16 12.06
CA GLN A 24 -3.75 9.05 13.01
C GLN A 24 -4.75 7.96 12.64
N HIS A 25 -5.90 8.33 12.08
CA HIS A 25 -6.91 7.38 11.64
C HIS A 25 -6.35 6.32 10.67
N ASP A 26 -5.56 6.74 9.69
CA ASP A 26 -4.95 5.81 8.72
C ASP A 26 -3.83 4.97 9.37
N LEU A 27 -3.05 5.56 10.26
CA LEU A 27 -2.04 4.84 11.04
C LEU A 27 -2.66 3.78 11.96
N ASP A 28 -3.79 4.05 12.57
CA ASP A 28 -4.50 3.10 13.42
C ASP A 28 -5.00 1.88 12.64
N ARG A 29 -5.34 2.04 11.39
CA ARG A 29 -5.70 0.92 10.50
C ARG A 29 -4.50 0.05 10.15
N ARG A 30 -3.29 0.62 10.05
CA ARG A 30 -2.06 -0.09 9.66
C ARG A 30 -1.32 -0.67 10.85
N ARG A 31 -1.37 -0.09 12.03
CA ARG A 31 -0.55 -0.47 13.19
C ARG A 31 -0.63 -1.97 13.53
N PRO A 32 0.41 -2.55 14.17
CA PRO A 32 0.36 -3.93 14.64
C PRO A 32 -0.66 -4.09 15.78
N GLY A 33 -1.06 -5.34 16.04
CA GLY A 33 -1.94 -5.66 17.16
C GLY A 33 -3.42 -5.28 16.97
N THR A 34 -3.86 -5.00 15.74
CA THR A 34 -5.26 -4.65 15.44
C THR A 34 -6.20 -5.84 15.53
N SER A 35 -5.70 -7.06 15.41
CA SER A 35 -6.46 -8.31 15.54
C SER A 35 -5.56 -9.48 15.95
N ARG A 36 -6.17 -10.63 16.28
CA ARG A 36 -5.44 -11.88 16.55
C ARG A 36 -4.72 -12.45 15.30
N HIS A 37 -5.06 -12.00 14.12
CA HIS A 37 -4.53 -12.48 12.84
C HIS A 37 -3.29 -11.73 12.36
N VAL A 38 -2.89 -10.66 13.04
CA VAL A 38 -1.67 -9.92 12.78
C VAL A 38 -0.66 -10.08 13.92
N THR A 39 0.54 -9.53 13.74
CA THR A 39 1.58 -9.57 14.78
C THR A 39 1.07 -8.99 16.11
N GLN A 40 1.49 -9.62 17.21
CA GLN A 40 1.15 -9.21 18.58
C GLN A 40 2.05 -8.09 19.12
N ARG A 41 2.82 -7.41 18.27
CA ARG A 41 3.54 -6.20 18.66
C ARG A 41 2.54 -5.12 19.04
N ASN A 42 2.90 -4.30 20.01
CA ASN A 42 2.07 -3.18 20.45
C ASN A 42 2.79 -1.86 20.20
N GLU A 43 2.58 -1.32 19.01
CA GLU A 43 3.07 0.00 18.61
C GLU A 43 1.88 0.93 18.45
N PRO A 44 1.74 1.99 19.23
CA PRO A 44 0.61 2.91 19.12
C PRO A 44 0.67 3.75 17.85
N ASP A 45 1.84 3.84 17.20
CA ASP A 45 2.09 4.62 15.98
C ASP A 45 1.58 6.07 16.08
N GLN A 46 1.75 6.70 17.24
CA GLN A 46 1.34 8.09 17.46
C GLN A 46 2.21 9.02 16.62
N VAL A 47 1.59 9.74 15.71
CA VAL A 47 2.28 10.69 14.85
C VAL A 47 2.40 12.06 15.51
N GLN A 48 3.54 12.71 15.27
CA GLN A 48 3.81 14.10 15.65
C GLN A 48 4.13 14.90 14.40
N ILE A 49 3.50 16.06 14.23
CA ILE A 49 3.83 17.03 13.20
C ILE A 49 4.88 17.97 13.78
N LEU A 50 6.07 18.01 13.17
CA LEU A 50 7.20 18.79 13.67
C LEU A 50 7.40 20.11 12.91
N SER A 51 6.86 20.23 11.71
CA SER A 51 7.00 21.44 10.87
C SER A 51 5.91 21.52 9.81
N GLY A 52 5.84 22.65 9.10
CA GLY A 52 4.98 22.83 7.94
C GLY A 52 3.50 23.08 8.25
N VAL A 53 3.14 23.25 9.54
CA VAL A 53 1.79 23.59 9.99
C VAL A 53 1.88 24.77 10.98
N TYR A 54 1.05 25.77 10.77
CA TYR A 54 0.92 26.94 11.64
C TYR A 54 -0.57 27.25 11.86
N GLU A 55 -0.96 27.44 13.11
CA GLU A 55 -2.38 27.66 13.50
C GLU A 55 -3.35 26.63 12.86
N GLY A 56 -2.92 25.36 12.84
CA GLY A 56 -3.73 24.25 12.32
C GLY A 56 -3.85 24.20 10.80
N LYS A 57 -3.05 24.96 10.05
CA LYS A 57 -3.06 24.97 8.58
C LYS A 57 -1.68 24.71 7.99
N THR A 58 -1.64 24.01 6.86
CA THR A 58 -0.40 23.81 6.10
C THR A 58 0.13 25.15 5.61
N THR A 59 1.45 25.29 5.63
CA THR A 59 2.13 26.55 5.28
C THR A 59 2.69 26.55 3.85
N GLY A 60 2.67 25.41 3.14
CA GLY A 60 3.33 25.25 1.86
C GLY A 60 4.83 24.89 1.96
N THR A 61 5.36 24.82 3.18
CA THR A 61 6.74 24.40 3.47
C THR A 61 6.78 22.92 3.86
N PRO A 62 7.96 22.26 3.89
CA PRO A 62 8.06 20.85 4.21
C PRO A 62 7.44 20.48 5.56
N ILE A 63 6.65 19.41 5.56
CA ILE A 63 5.99 18.85 6.74
C ILE A 63 6.80 17.65 7.22
N ALA A 64 7.44 17.76 8.38
CA ALA A 64 8.11 16.65 9.01
C ALA A 64 7.16 15.90 9.96
N LEU A 65 7.10 14.58 9.80
CA LEU A 65 6.31 13.69 10.63
C LEU A 65 7.22 12.71 11.37
N LEU A 66 6.95 12.48 12.64
CA LEU A 66 7.71 11.60 13.52
C LEU A 66 6.79 10.61 14.22
N ILE A 67 7.22 9.35 14.32
CA ILE A 67 6.55 8.27 15.06
C ILE A 67 7.60 7.60 15.95
N GLN A 68 7.38 7.59 17.26
CA GLN A 68 8.27 6.93 18.21
C GLN A 68 8.16 5.40 18.11
N ASN A 69 9.29 4.70 18.23
CA ASN A 69 9.32 3.24 18.37
C ASN A 69 9.28 2.88 19.86
N THR A 70 8.24 2.16 20.30
CA THR A 70 8.00 1.87 21.72
C THR A 70 8.13 0.38 22.09
N ASP A 71 7.83 -0.54 21.17
CA ASP A 71 7.87 -1.99 21.41
C ASP A 71 8.93 -2.70 20.53
N GLN A 72 10.12 -2.14 20.42
CA GLN A 72 11.24 -2.79 19.74
C GLN A 72 11.93 -3.78 20.68
N ARG A 73 12.18 -5.02 20.19
CA ARG A 73 12.86 -6.06 20.95
C ARG A 73 14.01 -6.64 20.14
N SER A 74 15.20 -6.09 20.29
CA SER A 74 16.40 -6.53 19.56
C SER A 74 16.76 -7.99 19.82
N LYS A 75 16.38 -8.54 20.97
CA LYS A 75 16.62 -9.95 21.35
C LYS A 75 15.85 -10.95 20.46
N ASP A 76 14.75 -10.53 19.83
CA ASP A 76 13.93 -11.38 18.96
C ASP A 76 14.69 -11.82 17.68
N TYR A 77 15.83 -11.18 17.38
CA TYR A 77 16.61 -11.41 16.15
C TYR A 77 17.96 -12.06 16.39
N GLY A 78 18.27 -12.49 17.62
CA GLY A 78 19.58 -13.04 17.99
C GLY A 78 19.96 -14.30 17.20
N ASN A 79 18.99 -15.13 16.84
CA ASN A 79 19.19 -16.39 16.10
C ASN A 79 19.44 -16.20 14.60
N ILE A 80 19.34 -14.98 14.06
CA ILE A 80 19.58 -14.67 12.65
C ILE A 80 20.75 -13.70 12.44
N LEU A 81 21.57 -13.49 13.47
CA LEU A 81 22.72 -12.57 13.41
C LEU A 81 23.69 -12.91 12.29
N GLN A 82 24.01 -14.18 12.13
CA GLN A 82 25.03 -14.67 11.19
C GLN A 82 24.46 -15.50 10.06
N THR A 83 23.14 -15.63 9.96
CA THR A 83 22.46 -16.45 8.96
C THR A 83 21.50 -15.60 8.10
N PHE A 84 21.10 -16.14 6.97
CA PHE A 84 20.23 -15.43 6.02
C PHE A 84 18.88 -16.14 5.92
N ARG A 85 17.79 -15.39 6.10
CA ARG A 85 16.43 -15.93 5.92
C ARG A 85 16.14 -16.13 4.45
N PRO A 86 15.74 -17.33 4.00
CA PRO A 86 15.29 -17.53 2.62
C PRO A 86 14.10 -16.62 2.28
N GLY A 87 14.15 -15.93 1.13
CA GLY A 87 13.11 -15.00 0.71
C GLY A 87 13.10 -13.63 1.41
N HIS A 88 14.06 -13.37 2.30
CA HIS A 88 14.26 -12.05 2.94
C HIS A 88 15.45 -11.32 2.32
N ALA A 89 15.52 -10.01 2.50
CA ALA A 89 16.60 -9.16 1.97
C ALA A 89 17.94 -9.29 2.73
N ASP A 90 18.06 -10.20 3.67
CA ASP A 90 19.27 -10.34 4.51
C ASP A 90 20.55 -10.55 3.68
N TYR A 91 20.50 -11.50 2.73
CA TYR A 91 21.63 -11.83 1.85
C TYR A 91 21.97 -10.68 0.90
N THR A 92 20.97 -10.11 0.25
CA THR A 92 21.18 -9.04 -0.74
C THR A 92 21.73 -7.76 -0.13
N TYR A 93 21.28 -7.40 1.08
CA TYR A 93 21.84 -6.26 1.82
C TYR A 93 23.29 -6.51 2.22
N PHE A 94 23.60 -7.71 2.74
CA PHE A 94 24.95 -8.07 3.11
C PHE A 94 25.90 -8.04 1.92
N GLN A 95 25.52 -8.64 0.80
CA GLN A 95 26.32 -8.66 -0.43
C GLN A 95 26.52 -7.28 -1.06
N LYS A 96 25.47 -6.44 -1.02
CA LYS A 96 25.52 -5.12 -1.64
C LYS A 96 26.32 -4.11 -0.80
N PHE A 97 26.10 -4.10 0.51
CA PHE A 97 26.63 -3.05 1.40
C PHE A 97 27.81 -3.50 2.24
N GLY A 98 28.17 -4.80 2.23
CA GLY A 98 29.24 -5.38 3.06
C GLY A 98 28.93 -5.44 4.54
N ILE A 99 27.82 -4.86 4.97
CA ILE A 99 27.35 -4.80 6.36
C ILE A 99 25.83 -4.87 6.40
N ARG A 100 25.31 -5.49 7.44
CA ARG A 100 23.88 -5.60 7.71
C ARG A 100 23.63 -5.42 9.21
N ASP A 101 22.67 -4.58 9.58
CA ASP A 101 22.12 -4.59 10.94
C ASP A 101 21.07 -5.72 11.03
N PRO A 102 21.33 -6.79 11.80
CA PRO A 102 20.41 -7.92 11.91
C PRO A 102 19.18 -7.60 12.78
N ARG A 103 19.23 -6.50 13.54
CA ARG A 103 18.17 -6.12 14.48
C ARG A 103 16.96 -5.58 13.74
N GLY A 104 15.91 -6.39 13.56
CA GLY A 104 14.66 -6.00 12.95
C GLY A 104 14.70 -5.72 11.44
N GLY A 105 15.80 -6.06 10.76
CA GLY A 105 15.94 -5.90 9.32
C GLY A 105 16.28 -4.49 8.84
N GLY A 106 16.39 -3.49 9.71
CA GLY A 106 16.77 -2.13 9.33
C GLY A 106 15.88 -1.55 8.22
N ARG A 107 16.49 -1.07 7.13
CA ARG A 107 15.77 -0.51 5.97
C ARG A 107 15.01 -1.53 5.14
N SER A 108 15.22 -2.83 5.32
CA SER A 108 14.39 -3.88 4.72
C SER A 108 13.12 -4.19 5.51
N SER A 109 12.94 -3.57 6.67
CA SER A 109 11.79 -3.78 7.54
C SER A 109 10.51 -3.12 7.00
N ALA A 110 9.40 -3.84 7.04
CA ALA A 110 8.07 -3.30 6.72
C ALA A 110 7.61 -2.19 7.71
N ARG A 111 8.30 -1.99 8.82
CA ARG A 111 8.07 -0.88 9.77
C ARG A 111 8.15 0.49 9.08
N LEU A 112 9.00 0.61 8.06
CA LEU A 112 9.19 1.85 7.29
C LEU A 112 7.94 2.28 6.50
N THR A 113 6.93 1.44 6.39
CA THR A 113 5.67 1.78 5.72
C THR A 113 4.75 2.64 6.59
N ALA A 114 4.99 2.76 7.90
CA ALA A 114 4.20 3.63 8.77
C ALA A 114 4.31 5.11 8.36
N PRO A 115 5.51 5.69 8.14
CA PRO A 115 5.62 7.04 7.58
C PRO A 115 4.97 7.22 6.21
N THR A 116 5.00 6.18 5.35
CA THR A 116 4.31 6.19 4.06
C THR A 116 2.80 6.36 4.23
N VAL A 117 2.20 5.63 5.18
CA VAL A 117 0.78 5.76 5.51
C VAL A 117 0.46 7.14 6.06
N ALA A 118 1.32 7.68 6.91
CA ALA A 118 1.16 9.03 7.46
C ALA A 118 1.19 10.10 6.35
N ALA A 119 2.14 10.02 5.42
CA ALA A 119 2.21 10.92 4.27
C ALA A 119 1.02 10.75 3.33
N GLY A 120 0.61 9.49 3.09
CA GLY A 120 -0.57 9.16 2.29
C GLY A 120 -1.87 9.73 2.85
N ALA A 121 -2.02 9.80 4.18
CA ALA A 121 -3.18 10.41 4.82
C ALA A 121 -3.29 11.92 4.50
N VAL A 122 -2.17 12.63 4.46
CA VAL A 122 -2.13 14.04 4.05
C VAL A 122 -2.55 14.20 2.58
N ALA A 123 -2.02 13.35 1.70
CA ALA A 123 -2.40 13.33 0.28
C ALA A 123 -3.90 13.04 0.08
N LYS A 124 -4.43 12.02 0.76
CA LYS A 124 -5.86 11.67 0.72
C LYS A 124 -6.73 12.84 1.14
N LYS A 125 -6.39 13.54 2.21
CA LYS A 125 -7.15 14.69 2.70
C LYS A 125 -7.21 15.80 1.64
N TRP A 126 -6.08 16.17 1.09
CA TRP A 126 -6.02 17.22 0.07
C TRP A 126 -6.81 16.84 -1.20
N LEU A 127 -6.62 15.62 -1.69
CA LEU A 127 -7.31 15.12 -2.88
C LEU A 127 -8.83 15.05 -2.68
N LYS A 128 -9.28 14.65 -1.50
CA LYS A 128 -10.70 14.65 -1.14
C LYS A 128 -11.29 16.05 -1.12
N GLU A 129 -10.61 17.00 -0.48
CA GLU A 129 -11.08 18.39 -0.39
C GLU A 129 -11.06 19.08 -1.75
N LYS A 130 -10.07 18.79 -2.59
CA LYS A 130 -9.89 19.46 -3.89
C LYS A 130 -10.75 18.86 -5.00
N TYR A 131 -10.84 17.54 -5.09
CA TYR A 131 -11.48 16.83 -6.21
C TYR A 131 -12.59 15.88 -5.79
N GLY A 132 -12.79 15.64 -4.49
CA GLY A 132 -13.70 14.60 -4.01
C GLY A 132 -13.14 13.19 -4.18
N THR A 133 -11.85 13.05 -4.49
CA THR A 133 -11.21 11.75 -4.69
C THR A 133 -11.08 11.01 -3.36
N THR A 134 -11.51 9.75 -3.34
CA THR A 134 -11.43 8.85 -2.18
C THR A 134 -10.74 7.54 -2.56
N PHE A 135 -10.13 6.88 -1.56
CA PHE A 135 -9.32 5.68 -1.75
C PHE A 135 -9.86 4.54 -0.91
N TYR A 136 -10.03 3.38 -1.51
CA TYR A 136 -10.56 2.17 -0.89
C TYR A 136 -9.65 0.99 -1.19
N GLY A 137 -9.26 0.25 -0.16
CA GLY A 137 -8.50 -0.99 -0.31
C GLY A 137 -9.23 -2.17 0.31
N CYS A 138 -9.14 -3.33 -0.32
CA CYS A 138 -9.64 -4.59 0.22
C CYS A 138 -8.74 -5.75 -0.18
N MET A 139 -8.81 -6.83 0.58
CA MET A 139 -8.20 -8.09 0.17
C MET A 139 -9.17 -8.87 -0.73
N THR A 140 -8.66 -9.37 -1.85
CA THR A 140 -9.44 -10.17 -2.81
C THR A 140 -9.02 -11.62 -2.87
N GLN A 141 -7.91 -11.97 -2.19
CA GLN A 141 -7.46 -13.34 -2.02
C GLN A 141 -6.53 -13.44 -0.81
N ILE A 142 -6.64 -14.51 -0.06
CA ILE A 142 -5.74 -14.88 1.04
C ILE A 142 -5.23 -16.30 0.81
N GLY A 143 -3.91 -16.46 0.60
CA GLY A 143 -3.35 -17.72 0.17
C GLY A 143 -4.04 -18.23 -1.10
N GLU A 144 -4.55 -19.46 -1.06
CA GLU A 144 -5.31 -20.06 -2.15
C GLU A 144 -6.81 -19.72 -2.16
N LEU A 145 -7.31 -19.05 -1.10
CA LEU A 145 -8.73 -18.75 -0.93
C LEU A 145 -9.10 -17.41 -1.59
N PRO A 146 -9.93 -17.39 -2.64
CA PRO A 146 -10.48 -16.15 -3.16
C PRO A 146 -11.46 -15.54 -2.17
N ILE A 147 -11.48 -14.22 -2.10
CA ILE A 147 -12.41 -13.45 -1.28
C ILE A 147 -13.44 -12.81 -2.21
N PRO A 148 -14.74 -13.17 -2.11
CA PRO A 148 -15.76 -12.59 -2.95
C PRO A 148 -15.98 -11.12 -2.62
N PHE A 149 -16.24 -10.30 -3.64
CA PHE A 149 -16.61 -8.91 -3.45
C PHE A 149 -18.14 -8.79 -3.34
N GLU A 150 -18.64 -8.42 -2.18
CA GLU A 150 -20.06 -8.16 -1.94
C GLU A 150 -20.32 -6.66 -1.82
N SER A 151 -19.58 -5.97 -0.93
CA SER A 151 -19.69 -4.53 -0.70
C SER A 151 -18.45 -3.96 -0.03
N TRP A 152 -18.12 -2.71 -0.34
CA TRP A 152 -17.12 -1.94 0.41
C TRP A 152 -17.50 -1.74 1.88
N ASP A 153 -18.77 -1.78 2.22
CA ASP A 153 -19.26 -1.59 3.60
C ASP A 153 -18.74 -2.67 4.55
N HIS A 154 -18.44 -3.86 4.06
CA HIS A 154 -17.90 -4.95 4.88
C HIS A 154 -16.43 -4.77 5.26
N VAL A 155 -15.67 -4.01 4.49
CA VAL A 155 -14.19 -3.92 4.62
C VAL A 155 -13.76 -3.44 6.01
N GLY A 156 -14.47 -2.48 6.61
CA GLY A 156 -14.17 -1.94 7.93
C GLY A 156 -14.65 -2.78 9.11
N HIS A 157 -15.40 -3.86 8.87
CA HIS A 157 -16.11 -4.64 9.90
C HIS A 157 -15.55 -6.04 10.14
N ASN A 158 -14.40 -6.36 9.56
CA ASN A 158 -13.73 -7.64 9.78
C ASN A 158 -12.20 -7.44 9.82
N PRO A 159 -11.43 -8.40 10.36
CA PRO A 159 -9.99 -8.26 10.55
C PRO A 159 -9.16 -8.45 9.28
N PHE A 160 -9.77 -8.73 8.13
CA PHE A 160 -9.08 -9.06 6.89
C PHE A 160 -9.18 -7.99 5.81
N TYR A 161 -9.84 -6.86 6.06
CA TYR A 161 -10.24 -5.94 4.99
C TYR A 161 -10.99 -6.66 3.85
N ALA A 162 -11.74 -7.70 4.19
CA ALA A 162 -12.50 -8.49 3.23
C ALA A 162 -13.80 -7.76 2.86
N PRO A 163 -14.12 -7.64 1.56
CA PRO A 163 -15.36 -7.01 1.09
C PRO A 163 -16.56 -7.96 1.11
N CYS A 164 -16.60 -8.88 2.08
CA CYS A 164 -17.69 -9.85 2.30
C CYS A 164 -18.06 -9.96 3.77
N ALA A 165 -19.28 -10.44 4.05
CA ALA A 165 -19.80 -10.54 5.40
C ALA A 165 -19.23 -11.75 6.16
N ASP A 166 -19.14 -12.93 5.50
CA ASP A 166 -18.66 -14.17 6.11
C ASP A 166 -17.14 -14.31 5.89
N VAL A 167 -16.39 -14.32 7.01
CA VAL A 167 -14.92 -14.45 7.01
C VAL A 167 -14.45 -15.71 7.74
N GLN A 168 -15.34 -16.62 8.14
CA GLN A 168 -14.98 -17.79 8.95
C GLN A 168 -13.94 -18.68 8.27
N ALA A 169 -14.07 -18.92 6.97
CA ALA A 169 -13.10 -19.72 6.22
C ALA A 169 -11.68 -19.14 6.26
N PHE A 170 -11.57 -17.80 6.25
CA PHE A 170 -10.26 -17.10 6.33
C PHE A 170 -9.69 -17.17 7.74
N GLU A 171 -10.52 -17.08 8.77
CA GLU A 171 -10.08 -17.30 10.15
C GLU A 171 -9.54 -18.72 10.37
N ASP A 172 -10.25 -19.72 9.89
CA ASP A 172 -9.84 -21.12 9.99
C ASP A 172 -8.52 -21.36 9.23
N TYR A 173 -8.39 -20.79 8.06
CA TYR A 173 -7.15 -20.85 7.26
C TYR A 173 -5.96 -20.20 7.99
N MET A 174 -6.14 -19.03 8.57
CA MET A 174 -5.10 -18.36 9.35
C MET A 174 -4.70 -19.14 10.60
N ASP A 175 -5.65 -19.76 11.28
CA ASP A 175 -5.37 -20.61 12.43
C ASP A 175 -4.59 -21.87 12.03
N SER A 176 -4.87 -22.45 10.87
CA SER A 176 -4.12 -23.60 10.32
C SER A 176 -2.66 -23.22 10.02
N LEU A 177 -2.41 -22.05 9.41
CA LEU A 177 -1.08 -21.54 9.13
C LEU A 177 -0.28 -21.29 10.43
N ARG A 178 -0.95 -20.72 11.43
CA ARG A 178 -0.31 -20.48 12.74
C ARG A 178 0.10 -21.78 13.41
N LYS A 179 -0.74 -22.81 13.38
CA LYS A 179 -0.42 -24.14 13.92
C LYS A 179 0.73 -24.80 13.16
N ALA A 180 0.79 -24.61 11.83
CA ALA A 180 1.88 -25.13 11.00
C ALA A 180 3.19 -24.31 11.12
N GLY A 181 3.16 -23.13 11.73
CA GLY A 181 4.31 -22.22 11.78
C GLY A 181 4.69 -21.66 10.41
N ASP A 182 3.72 -21.50 9.52
CA ASP A 182 3.89 -21.09 8.13
C ASP A 182 3.19 -19.76 7.84
N SER A 183 3.22 -19.31 6.58
CA SER A 183 2.66 -18.05 6.12
C SER A 183 2.02 -18.20 4.74
N CYS A 184 1.20 -17.24 4.35
CA CYS A 184 0.60 -17.18 3.02
C CYS A 184 0.75 -15.80 2.39
N GLY A 185 0.56 -15.75 1.07
CA GLY A 185 0.44 -14.52 0.30
C GLY A 185 -0.97 -13.95 0.31
N ALA A 186 -1.15 -12.85 -0.39
CA ALA A 186 -2.43 -12.19 -0.55
C ALA A 186 -2.51 -11.44 -1.88
N ARG A 187 -3.74 -11.21 -2.34
CA ARG A 187 -4.04 -10.23 -3.38
C ARG A 187 -4.85 -9.08 -2.76
N ILE A 188 -4.41 -7.86 -3.03
CA ILE A 188 -5.05 -6.63 -2.57
C ILE A 188 -5.53 -5.86 -3.79
N ARG A 189 -6.75 -5.34 -3.72
CA ARG A 189 -7.30 -4.39 -4.69
C ARG A 189 -7.42 -3.02 -4.06
N VAL A 190 -6.96 -1.99 -4.75
CA VAL A 190 -7.10 -0.59 -4.34
C VAL A 190 -7.78 0.18 -5.44
N VAL A 191 -8.78 0.97 -5.06
CA VAL A 191 -9.57 1.80 -5.96
C VAL A 191 -9.45 3.26 -5.53
N ALA A 192 -9.23 4.16 -6.50
CA ALA A 192 -9.39 5.60 -6.32
C ALA A 192 -10.64 6.04 -7.08
N SER A 193 -11.64 6.54 -6.37
CA SER A 193 -12.92 6.99 -6.91
C SER A 193 -13.01 8.52 -6.89
N GLY A 194 -13.81 9.11 -7.78
CA GLY A 194 -13.87 10.57 -7.90
C GLY A 194 -12.62 11.18 -8.52
N MET A 195 -11.98 10.46 -9.43
CA MET A 195 -10.78 10.93 -10.11
C MET A 195 -11.06 12.04 -11.12
N PRO A 196 -10.24 13.11 -11.15
CA PRO A 196 -10.27 14.04 -12.26
C PRO A 196 -9.72 13.40 -13.54
N VAL A 197 -10.20 13.88 -14.70
CA VAL A 197 -9.61 13.57 -16.00
C VAL A 197 -8.31 14.33 -16.17
N GLY A 198 -7.30 13.73 -16.80
CA GLY A 198 -6.12 14.45 -17.26
C GLY A 198 -4.87 14.31 -16.37
N LEU A 199 -4.92 13.53 -15.29
CA LEU A 199 -3.74 13.29 -14.47
C LEU A 199 -2.85 12.23 -15.11
N GLY A 200 -1.58 12.54 -15.27
CA GLY A 200 -0.58 11.64 -15.86
C GLY A 200 0.13 12.27 -17.05
N GLN A 201 1.02 11.51 -17.68
CA GLN A 201 1.86 11.95 -18.78
C GLN A 201 1.86 10.91 -19.91
N PRO A 202 2.15 11.33 -21.17
CA PRO A 202 1.99 10.42 -22.32
C PRO A 202 3.17 9.45 -22.55
N ILE A 203 4.38 9.78 -22.13
CA ILE A 203 5.59 8.97 -22.40
C ILE A 203 6.33 8.62 -21.12
N TYR A 204 6.97 9.60 -20.52
CA TYR A 204 7.60 9.47 -19.20
C TYR A 204 6.58 9.86 -18.11
N ASP A 205 6.70 9.28 -16.93
CA ASP A 205 5.81 9.54 -15.81
C ASP A 205 4.32 9.26 -16.14
N ARG A 206 4.07 8.24 -16.94
CA ARG A 206 2.73 7.72 -17.16
C ARG A 206 2.12 7.32 -15.82
N LEU A 207 0.85 7.63 -15.61
CA LEU A 207 0.18 7.36 -14.34
C LEU A 207 0.20 5.86 -13.97
N ASP A 208 -0.08 4.97 -14.93
CA ASP A 208 -0.03 3.52 -14.73
C ASP A 208 1.39 3.03 -14.39
N ALA A 209 2.41 3.56 -15.07
CA ALA A 209 3.81 3.21 -14.81
C ALA A 209 4.25 3.68 -13.40
N ASN A 210 3.90 4.88 -12.99
CA ASN A 210 4.25 5.40 -11.67
C ASN A 210 3.50 4.67 -10.55
N ILE A 211 2.24 4.29 -10.77
CA ILE A 211 1.50 3.42 -9.86
C ILE A 211 2.22 2.08 -9.70
N ALA A 212 2.56 1.43 -10.80
CA ALA A 212 3.26 0.15 -10.78
C ALA A 212 4.62 0.26 -10.07
N TYR A 213 5.38 1.31 -10.33
CA TYR A 213 6.66 1.58 -9.66
C TYR A 213 6.50 1.73 -8.15
N ALA A 214 5.53 2.55 -7.71
CA ALA A 214 5.28 2.76 -6.28
C ALA A 214 4.83 1.46 -5.59
N MET A 215 3.92 0.71 -6.21
CA MET A 215 3.41 -0.56 -5.67
C MET A 215 4.50 -1.64 -5.61
N MET A 216 5.35 -1.77 -6.64
CA MET A 216 6.50 -2.68 -6.62
C MET A 216 7.55 -2.29 -5.58
N GLY A 217 7.60 -1.03 -5.17
CA GLY A 217 8.45 -0.54 -4.09
C GLY A 217 7.98 -0.96 -2.69
N LEU A 218 6.73 -1.40 -2.54
CA LEU A 218 6.21 -1.92 -1.28
C LEU A 218 6.84 -3.29 -0.98
N ASN A 219 7.28 -3.48 0.27
CA ASN A 219 7.82 -4.75 0.73
C ASN A 219 6.88 -5.91 0.41
N ALA A 220 7.44 -7.01 -0.09
CA ALA A 220 6.76 -8.25 -0.45
C ALA A 220 5.86 -8.22 -1.70
N VAL A 221 5.69 -7.11 -2.37
CA VAL A 221 4.97 -7.05 -3.65
C VAL A 221 5.75 -7.76 -4.75
N LYS A 222 5.06 -8.59 -5.52
CA LYS A 222 5.61 -9.40 -6.63
C LYS A 222 4.88 -9.22 -7.95
N GLY A 223 3.77 -8.51 -7.95
CA GLY A 223 3.01 -8.23 -9.17
C GLY A 223 2.09 -7.04 -8.97
N VAL A 224 1.83 -6.32 -10.06
CA VAL A 224 0.90 -5.20 -10.13
C VAL A 224 0.05 -5.36 -11.38
N GLU A 225 -1.25 -5.20 -11.25
CA GLU A 225 -2.20 -5.18 -12.36
C GLU A 225 -2.99 -3.86 -12.34
N ILE A 226 -3.20 -3.28 -13.51
CA ILE A 226 -4.05 -2.12 -13.72
C ILE A 226 -5.28 -2.56 -14.50
N GLY A 227 -6.49 -2.31 -13.97
CA GLY A 227 -7.74 -2.75 -14.59
C GLY A 227 -7.79 -4.27 -14.77
N ALA A 228 -8.08 -4.71 -15.99
CA ALA A 228 -8.15 -6.13 -16.32
C ALA A 228 -6.80 -6.86 -16.17
N GLY A 229 -5.66 -6.12 -16.15
CA GLY A 229 -4.34 -6.68 -15.94
C GLY A 229 -4.04 -7.86 -16.86
N PHE A 230 -3.56 -8.97 -16.33
CA PHE A 230 -3.24 -10.17 -17.11
C PHE A 230 -4.48 -10.81 -17.79
N ALA A 231 -5.68 -10.61 -17.26
CA ALA A 231 -6.90 -11.11 -17.87
C ALA A 231 -7.16 -10.47 -19.25
N SER A 232 -6.59 -9.30 -19.54
CA SER A 232 -6.70 -8.63 -20.84
C SER A 232 -6.16 -9.47 -22.00
N VAL A 233 -5.20 -10.38 -21.74
CA VAL A 233 -4.61 -11.26 -22.76
C VAL A 233 -5.67 -12.15 -23.43
N ALA A 234 -6.67 -12.60 -22.68
CA ALA A 234 -7.77 -13.42 -23.19
C ALA A 234 -8.92 -12.60 -23.80
N GLN A 235 -8.91 -11.29 -23.64
CA GLN A 235 -9.91 -10.39 -24.21
C GLN A 235 -9.63 -10.07 -25.68
N ARG A 236 -10.70 -9.76 -26.40
CA ARG A 236 -10.59 -9.21 -27.78
C ARG A 236 -10.72 -7.69 -27.73
N GLY A 237 -10.24 -6.99 -28.75
CA GLY A 237 -10.37 -5.53 -28.83
C GLY A 237 -11.82 -5.03 -28.70
N THR A 238 -12.76 -5.81 -29.20
CA THR A 238 -14.20 -5.50 -29.10
C THR A 238 -14.78 -5.65 -27.67
N THR A 239 -14.10 -6.39 -26.79
CA THR A 239 -14.53 -6.62 -25.40
C THR A 239 -13.67 -5.87 -24.39
N HIS A 240 -12.40 -5.61 -24.70
CA HIS A 240 -11.49 -4.87 -23.83
C HIS A 240 -11.72 -3.35 -23.90
N GLY A 241 -12.03 -2.81 -25.06
CA GLY A 241 -12.24 -1.37 -25.24
C GLY A 241 -13.43 -0.87 -24.42
N ASP A 242 -13.15 0.10 -23.54
CA ASP A 242 -14.17 0.72 -22.71
C ASP A 242 -14.96 1.74 -23.54
N SER A 243 -16.16 1.36 -23.97
CA SER A 243 -17.01 2.20 -24.83
C SER A 243 -17.39 3.49 -24.12
N LEU A 244 -17.27 4.62 -24.85
CA LEU A 244 -17.65 5.93 -24.38
C LEU A 244 -19.07 6.26 -24.88
N THR A 245 -19.91 6.75 -23.95
CA THR A 245 -21.24 7.27 -24.27
C THR A 245 -21.40 8.64 -23.62
N PRO A 246 -22.41 9.45 -24.06
CA PRO A 246 -22.69 10.70 -23.37
C PRO A 246 -23.07 10.54 -21.89
N GLN A 247 -23.52 9.35 -21.48
CA GLN A 247 -23.88 9.00 -20.11
C GLN A 247 -22.75 8.42 -19.29
N GLY A 248 -21.56 8.20 -19.89
CA GLY A 248 -20.40 7.68 -19.22
C GLY A 248 -19.73 6.50 -19.95
N PHE A 249 -18.71 5.95 -19.32
CA PHE A 249 -18.05 4.74 -19.79
C PHE A 249 -18.88 3.49 -19.47
N ALA A 250 -18.95 2.56 -20.43
CA ALA A 250 -19.71 1.31 -20.25
C ALA A 250 -18.98 0.29 -19.37
N THR A 251 -17.66 0.25 -19.44
CA THR A 251 -16.79 -0.67 -18.68
C THR A 251 -15.51 0.05 -18.23
N ASN A 252 -14.67 -0.60 -17.42
CA ASN A 252 -13.40 -0.05 -16.95
C ASN A 252 -12.27 -1.09 -17.03
N ASN A 253 -12.11 -1.72 -18.18
CA ASN A 253 -11.03 -2.71 -18.40
C ASN A 253 -9.63 -2.07 -18.34
N ALA A 254 -9.52 -0.80 -18.74
CA ALA A 254 -8.26 -0.05 -18.70
C ALA A 254 -7.87 0.40 -17.27
N GLY A 255 -8.76 0.24 -16.29
CA GLY A 255 -8.47 0.63 -14.91
C GLY A 255 -8.38 2.14 -14.67
N GLY A 256 -9.10 2.94 -15.49
CA GLY A 256 -9.18 4.40 -15.34
C GLY A 256 -8.02 5.16 -15.99
N ILE A 257 -7.19 4.52 -16.80
CA ILE A 257 -5.99 5.12 -17.41
C ILE A 257 -5.92 4.74 -18.88
N LEU A 258 -5.86 5.74 -19.74
CA LEU A 258 -5.63 5.58 -21.18
C LEU A 258 -4.46 6.45 -21.62
N GLY A 259 -3.49 5.84 -22.33
CA GLY A 259 -2.31 6.55 -22.78
C GLY A 259 -1.42 7.11 -21.64
N GLY A 260 -1.55 6.59 -20.42
CA GLY A 260 -0.83 7.06 -19.24
C GLY A 260 -1.52 8.21 -18.49
N ILE A 261 -2.77 8.52 -18.86
CA ILE A 261 -3.53 9.67 -18.35
C ILE A 261 -4.88 9.20 -17.80
N SER A 262 -5.31 9.75 -16.68
CA SER A 262 -6.59 9.39 -16.05
C SER A 262 -7.80 9.79 -16.89
N THR A 263 -8.80 8.89 -16.94
CA THR A 263 -10.01 9.06 -17.74
C THR A 263 -11.16 9.72 -16.97
N GLY A 264 -11.05 9.87 -15.67
CA GLY A 264 -12.15 10.23 -14.78
C GLY A 264 -12.91 9.01 -14.22
N GLN A 265 -12.62 7.81 -14.74
CA GLN A 265 -13.11 6.56 -14.17
C GLN A 265 -12.32 6.25 -12.89
N ASP A 266 -12.81 5.30 -12.09
CA ASP A 266 -12.07 4.76 -10.96
C ASP A 266 -10.70 4.23 -11.42
N LEU A 267 -9.65 4.59 -10.70
CA LEU A 267 -8.40 3.84 -10.80
C LEU A 267 -8.59 2.50 -10.11
N ASP A 268 -8.25 1.42 -10.80
CA ASP A 268 -8.39 0.05 -10.29
C ASP A 268 -7.06 -0.67 -10.38
N VAL A 269 -6.48 -0.95 -9.21
CA VAL A 269 -5.13 -1.52 -9.08
C VAL A 269 -5.19 -2.76 -8.21
N SER A 270 -4.56 -3.85 -8.65
CA SER A 270 -4.37 -5.06 -7.85
C SER A 270 -2.89 -5.34 -7.67
N ILE A 271 -2.50 -5.80 -6.48
CA ILE A 271 -1.13 -6.20 -6.17
C ILE A 271 -1.07 -7.59 -5.58
N ALA A 272 -0.02 -8.32 -5.92
CA ALA A 272 0.29 -9.62 -5.35
C ALA A 272 1.35 -9.49 -4.27
N ILE A 273 1.03 -9.97 -3.08
CA ILE A 273 1.92 -9.99 -1.91
C ILE A 273 2.41 -11.42 -1.70
N LYS A 274 3.73 -11.62 -1.67
CA LYS A 274 4.31 -12.94 -1.35
C LYS A 274 4.11 -13.30 0.13
N PRO A 275 4.19 -14.59 0.50
CA PRO A 275 4.23 -15.02 1.90
C PRO A 275 5.40 -14.36 2.65
N THR A 276 5.21 -14.09 3.95
CA THR A 276 6.32 -13.61 4.78
C THR A 276 7.42 -14.67 4.87
N SER A 277 8.67 -14.21 4.82
CA SER A 277 9.84 -15.09 4.92
C SER A 277 10.23 -15.44 6.36
N SER A 278 9.68 -14.75 7.33
CA SER A 278 9.92 -14.98 8.75
C SER A 278 8.88 -15.96 9.29
N ILE A 279 9.23 -17.25 9.33
CA ILE A 279 8.35 -18.33 9.75
C ILE A 279 9.04 -19.24 10.79
N LEU A 280 8.23 -20.00 11.52
CA LEU A 280 8.71 -20.94 12.53
C LEU A 280 9.15 -22.28 11.94
N SER A 281 8.66 -22.64 10.76
CA SER A 281 9.08 -23.85 10.07
C SER A 281 10.56 -23.75 9.69
N PRO A 282 11.39 -24.76 10.05
CA PRO A 282 12.81 -24.78 9.70
C PRO A 282 13.04 -24.76 8.19
N ARG A 283 14.04 -24.02 7.73
CA ARG A 283 14.42 -23.98 6.31
C ARG A 283 15.93 -23.99 6.12
N ASP A 284 16.36 -24.66 5.06
CA ASP A 284 17.76 -24.68 4.65
C ASP A 284 18.21 -23.26 4.26
N SER A 285 19.43 -22.92 4.68
CA SER A 285 20.07 -21.64 4.40
C SER A 285 21.59 -21.76 4.49
N ILE A 286 22.27 -20.62 4.48
CA ILE A 286 23.71 -20.49 4.70
C ILE A 286 24.01 -19.45 5.76
N ASP A 287 25.16 -19.58 6.38
CA ASP A 287 25.74 -18.56 7.25
C ASP A 287 26.63 -17.56 6.47
N GLN A 288 27.22 -16.59 7.17
CA GLN A 288 28.11 -15.58 6.59
C GLN A 288 29.41 -16.16 6.03
N ASN A 289 29.75 -17.41 6.36
CA ASN A 289 30.91 -18.14 5.84
C ASN A 289 30.54 -19.09 4.70
N SER A 290 29.33 -18.95 4.16
CA SER A 290 28.76 -19.82 3.12
C SER A 290 28.62 -21.28 3.55
N GLN A 291 28.53 -21.56 4.84
CA GLN A 291 28.34 -22.91 5.34
C GLN A 291 26.84 -23.23 5.41
N PRO A 292 26.43 -24.45 5.03
CA PRO A 292 25.03 -24.88 5.16
C PRO A 292 24.55 -24.77 6.61
N THR A 293 23.35 -24.26 6.80
CA THR A 293 22.70 -24.14 8.10
C THR A 293 21.19 -24.22 7.96
N GLU A 294 20.52 -24.35 9.10
CA GLU A 294 19.06 -24.28 9.16
C GLU A 294 18.65 -22.99 9.87
N VAL A 295 17.61 -22.33 9.35
CA VAL A 295 17.07 -21.11 9.93
C VAL A 295 15.63 -21.31 10.36
N VAL A 296 15.36 -20.98 11.62
CA VAL A 296 14.03 -20.84 12.21
C VAL A 296 13.91 -19.40 12.69
N THR A 297 12.94 -18.66 12.16
CA THR A 297 12.73 -17.28 12.58
C THR A 297 11.75 -17.22 13.74
N LYS A 298 12.27 -17.17 14.95
CA LYS A 298 11.48 -16.94 16.16
C LYS A 298 11.09 -15.47 16.26
N GLY A 299 9.90 -15.16 16.76
CA GLY A 299 9.45 -13.79 16.93
C GLY A 299 7.97 -13.61 16.61
N ARG A 300 7.54 -12.34 16.61
CA ARG A 300 6.16 -11.93 16.41
C ARG A 300 5.98 -11.45 14.95
N HIS A 301 5.65 -12.37 14.05
CA HIS A 301 5.48 -12.10 12.63
C HIS A 301 4.04 -12.23 12.18
N ASP A 302 3.67 -11.49 11.12
CA ASP A 302 2.36 -11.62 10.48
C ASP A 302 2.31 -12.91 9.65
N PRO A 303 1.36 -13.84 9.86
CA PRO A 303 1.18 -15.00 8.99
C PRO A 303 0.76 -14.61 7.57
N CYS A 304 0.07 -13.47 7.42
CA CYS A 304 -0.29 -12.87 6.15
C CYS A 304 -0.08 -11.35 6.23
N VAL A 305 0.93 -10.85 5.57
CA VAL A 305 1.24 -9.41 5.58
C VAL A 305 0.26 -8.57 4.74
N GLY A 306 -0.57 -9.21 3.91
CA GLY A 306 -1.58 -8.55 3.10
C GLY A 306 -2.59 -7.75 3.91
N ILE A 307 -2.94 -8.21 5.10
CA ILE A 307 -3.87 -7.49 5.99
C ILE A 307 -3.35 -6.07 6.26
N ARG A 308 -2.10 -5.95 6.72
CA ARG A 308 -1.50 -4.65 7.04
C ARG A 308 -1.04 -3.90 5.80
N ALA A 309 -0.80 -4.58 4.69
CA ALA A 309 -0.42 -3.95 3.42
C ALA A 309 -1.60 -3.22 2.76
N THR A 310 -2.84 -3.57 3.07
CA THR A 310 -4.03 -2.94 2.47
C THR A 310 -4.07 -1.41 2.68
N PRO A 311 -4.00 -0.85 3.90
CA PRO A 311 -3.95 0.59 4.08
C PRO A 311 -2.66 1.23 3.54
N ILE A 312 -1.56 0.49 3.44
CA ILE A 312 -0.32 0.98 2.84
C ILE A 312 -0.49 1.16 1.33
N ALA A 313 -1.12 0.22 0.66
CA ALA A 313 -1.39 0.31 -0.77
C ALA A 313 -2.32 1.49 -1.11
N GLU A 314 -3.33 1.75 -0.29
CA GLU A 314 -4.15 2.97 -0.41
C GLU A 314 -3.30 4.24 -0.31
N ALA A 315 -2.40 4.31 0.66
CA ALA A 315 -1.52 5.45 0.87
C ALA A 315 -0.56 5.67 -0.32
N LEU A 316 0.02 4.61 -0.86
CA LEU A 316 0.89 4.68 -2.02
C LEU A 316 0.15 5.20 -3.26
N LEU A 317 -1.07 4.70 -3.51
CA LEU A 317 -1.89 5.21 -4.62
C LEU A 317 -2.20 6.70 -4.44
N ALA A 318 -2.56 7.12 -3.24
CA ALA A 318 -2.83 8.52 -2.94
C ALA A 318 -1.61 9.42 -3.17
N LEU A 319 -0.41 8.99 -2.79
CA LEU A 319 0.82 9.73 -3.02
C LEU A 319 1.13 9.91 -4.50
N VAL A 320 0.96 8.85 -5.31
CA VAL A 320 1.13 8.93 -6.76
C VAL A 320 0.12 9.89 -7.40
N VAL A 321 -1.15 9.76 -7.05
CA VAL A 321 -2.22 10.64 -7.56
C VAL A 321 -1.96 12.10 -7.16
N MET A 322 -1.47 12.33 -5.93
CA MET A 322 -1.14 13.68 -5.46
C MET A 322 -0.01 14.32 -6.27
N ASP A 323 1.06 13.59 -6.57
CA ASP A 323 2.15 14.09 -7.41
C ASP A 323 1.64 14.50 -8.79
N HIS A 324 0.83 13.65 -9.43
CA HIS A 324 0.26 13.95 -10.73
C HIS A 324 -0.76 15.10 -10.68
N ALA A 325 -1.48 15.27 -9.59
CA ALA A 325 -2.37 16.41 -9.39
C ALA A 325 -1.61 17.73 -9.33
N LEU A 326 -0.46 17.76 -8.63
CA LEU A 326 0.40 18.93 -8.56
C LEU A 326 1.06 19.26 -9.89
N LEU A 327 1.57 18.23 -10.61
CA LEU A 327 2.13 18.40 -11.95
C LEU A 327 1.09 18.92 -12.94
N HIS A 328 -0.12 18.39 -12.91
CA HIS A 328 -1.22 18.85 -13.75
C HIS A 328 -1.57 20.31 -13.51
N ARG A 329 -1.66 20.73 -12.25
CA ARG A 329 -1.89 22.13 -11.89
C ARG A 329 -0.80 23.06 -12.42
N ALA A 330 0.46 22.64 -12.33
CA ALA A 330 1.59 23.43 -12.82
C ALA A 330 1.63 23.50 -14.36
N GLN A 331 1.31 22.40 -15.06
CA GLN A 331 1.44 22.30 -16.50
C GLN A 331 0.17 22.75 -17.24
N CYS A 332 -0.99 22.41 -16.73
CA CYS A 332 -2.26 22.52 -17.41
C CYS A 332 -3.29 23.40 -16.68
N GLY A 333 -2.85 24.21 -15.70
CA GLY A 333 -3.76 25.03 -14.90
C GLY A 333 -4.60 26.01 -15.72
N ASP A 334 -4.08 26.46 -16.86
CA ASP A 334 -4.74 27.42 -17.76
C ASP A 334 -5.42 26.76 -18.96
N VAL A 335 -5.44 25.43 -19.01
CA VAL A 335 -6.12 24.70 -20.11
C VAL A 335 -7.62 24.72 -19.90
N HIS A 336 -8.35 25.17 -20.92
CA HIS A 336 -9.80 25.15 -20.98
C HIS A 336 -10.26 24.20 -22.09
N VAL A 337 -11.04 23.20 -21.73
CA VAL A 337 -11.62 22.23 -22.66
C VAL A 337 -13.08 22.60 -22.91
N ALA A 338 -13.46 22.79 -24.18
CA ALA A 338 -14.83 23.16 -24.52
C ALA A 338 -15.84 22.02 -24.30
N MET A 339 -15.36 20.76 -24.42
CA MET A 339 -16.20 19.58 -24.17
C MET A 339 -16.18 19.23 -22.68
N PRO A 340 -17.33 19.11 -22.02
CA PRO A 340 -17.36 18.63 -20.65
C PRO A 340 -16.89 17.17 -20.57
N ALA A 341 -16.25 16.81 -19.45
CA ALA A 341 -15.91 15.41 -19.18
C ALA A 341 -17.18 14.56 -19.08
N ILE A 342 -17.15 13.37 -19.66
CA ILE A 342 -18.23 12.40 -19.49
C ILE A 342 -18.12 11.74 -18.10
N PRO A 343 -19.26 11.24 -17.54
CA PRO A 343 -19.21 10.48 -16.28
C PRO A 343 -18.28 9.28 -16.36
N GLY A 344 -17.64 8.92 -15.22
CA GLY A 344 -16.74 7.78 -15.13
C GLY A 344 -17.39 6.42 -15.40
N HIS A 345 -18.71 6.33 -15.21
CA HIS A 345 -19.50 5.15 -15.56
C HIS A 345 -20.95 5.54 -15.84
N ILE A 346 -21.65 4.69 -16.58
CA ILE A 346 -23.08 4.88 -16.85
C ILE A 346 -23.86 4.76 -15.53
N GLY A 347 -24.64 5.78 -15.21
CA GLY A 347 -25.41 5.84 -13.97
C GLY A 347 -24.66 6.46 -12.77
N ALA A 348 -23.50 7.10 -13.03
CA ALA A 348 -22.78 7.86 -12.02
C ALA A 348 -23.50 9.14 -11.59
#